data_bdb7a022652ffdd5758fa7e9f96ae116
#
_entry.id   bdb7a022652ffdd5758fa7e9f96ae116
#
_cell.length_a   1.000
_cell.length_b   1.000
_cell.length_c   1.000
_cell.angle_alpha   90.00
_cell.angle_beta   90.00
_cell.angle_gamma   90.00
#
_symmetry.space_group_name_H-M   'P 1'
#
loop_
_entity.id
_entity.type
_entity.pdbx_description
1 polymer ?
#
loop_
_entity_poly.entity_id
_entity_poly.type
_entity_poly.pdbx_seq_one_letter_code
_entity_poly.pdbx_strand_id
1 'polypeptide(L)'
;MENPLAEAPVPPVPQDVEPGGVRWLRANVARFSRPEDHARRRALVVAELTPMSALREKAFELTRESRDEPVERILRTVPVAVLAAELGLPDVSRDIATVSAAYHPHTETGPDAEKAMRRLIEGCGGDADERTAARIGLLVQACDATAKLVGKALEAHRPGEDAAGLLDRVLREDPPVRVTRRWINGAVVEVDLTERPFGAGPKRCPGQAHAMDVAKGILDVLLC
;
A
#
# COMPACT_ATOMS: atom_id res chain seq x y z
N MET A 1 0.63 17.49 -22.55
CA MET A 1 0.56 16.17 -21.90
C MET A 1 -0.91 15.91 -21.62
N GLU A 2 -1.53 15.01 -22.36
CA GLU A 2 -2.99 14.80 -22.28
C GLU A 2 -3.41 14.00 -21.04
N ASN A 3 -2.54 13.13 -20.53
CA ASN A 3 -2.82 12.33 -19.33
C ASN A 3 -1.62 12.27 -18.39
N PRO A 4 -1.46 13.26 -17.48
CA PRO A 4 -0.32 13.30 -16.55
C PRO A 4 -0.21 12.06 -15.65
N LEU A 5 -1.31 11.39 -15.33
CA LEU A 5 -1.30 10.17 -14.50
C LEU A 5 -0.60 9.01 -15.19
N ALA A 6 -0.78 8.88 -16.51
CA ALA A 6 -0.20 7.79 -17.29
C ALA A 6 1.21 8.12 -17.80
N GLU A 7 1.47 9.36 -18.19
CA GLU A 7 2.62 9.77 -18.98
C GLU A 7 3.75 10.39 -18.14
N ALA A 8 3.40 11.19 -17.11
CA ALA A 8 4.41 11.89 -16.36
C ALA A 8 5.14 10.97 -15.36
N PRO A 9 6.50 11.08 -15.26
CA PRO A 9 7.25 10.33 -14.29
C PRO A 9 6.93 10.78 -12.85
N VAL A 10 7.28 9.95 -11.88
CA VAL A 10 7.26 10.32 -10.46
C VAL A 10 8.43 11.25 -10.15
N PRO A 11 8.35 12.06 -9.07
CA PRO A 11 9.50 12.82 -8.60
C PRO A 11 10.69 11.89 -8.35
N PRO A 12 11.91 12.27 -8.78
CA PRO A 12 13.08 11.44 -8.62
C PRO A 12 13.44 11.26 -7.14
N VAL A 13 13.88 10.06 -6.79
CA VAL A 13 14.48 9.74 -5.49
C VAL A 13 15.97 9.44 -5.67
N PRO A 14 16.82 9.70 -4.65
CA PRO A 14 18.23 9.32 -4.70
C PRO A 14 18.38 7.82 -4.97
N GLN A 15 19.28 7.47 -5.90
CA GLN A 15 19.54 6.06 -6.29
C GLN A 15 20.84 5.53 -5.68
N ASP A 16 21.82 6.38 -5.46
CA ASP A 16 23.07 6.03 -4.78
C ASP A 16 22.85 6.10 -3.27
N VAL A 17 22.39 4.99 -2.72
CA VAL A 17 22.02 4.84 -1.31
C VAL A 17 22.49 3.50 -0.78
N GLU A 18 22.94 3.48 0.48
CA GLU A 18 23.34 2.25 1.15
C GLU A 18 22.17 1.25 1.22
N PRO A 19 22.43 -0.05 0.94
CA PRO A 19 21.43 -1.10 1.03
C PRO A 19 20.82 -1.24 2.44
N GLY A 20 19.57 -1.66 2.52
CA GLY A 20 18.95 -2.14 3.76
C GLY A 20 18.19 -1.10 4.57
N GLY A 21 18.15 0.18 4.15
CA GLY A 21 17.41 1.23 4.84
C GLY A 21 16.12 1.67 4.11
N VAL A 22 15.38 2.60 4.72
CA VAL A 22 14.16 3.17 4.12
C VAL A 22 14.46 3.90 2.80
N ARG A 23 15.62 4.57 2.73
CA ARG A 23 16.08 5.22 1.49
C ARG A 23 16.32 4.22 0.37
N TRP A 24 16.94 3.07 0.70
CA TRP A 24 17.10 1.96 -0.24
C TRP A 24 15.75 1.40 -0.70
N LEU A 25 14.78 1.22 0.20
CA LEU A 25 13.44 0.79 -0.18
C LEU A 25 12.83 1.75 -1.21
N ARG A 26 12.86 3.06 -0.95
CA ARG A 26 12.35 4.09 -1.89
C ARG A 26 13.04 4.00 -3.26
N ALA A 27 14.35 3.77 -3.30
CA ALA A 27 15.13 3.65 -4.53
C ALA A 27 14.77 2.40 -5.34
N ASN A 28 14.29 1.31 -4.70
CA ASN A 28 14.12 0.00 -5.32
C ASN A 28 12.66 -0.44 -5.51
N VAL A 29 11.67 0.33 -5.05
CA VAL A 29 10.25 0.02 -5.29
C VAL A 29 9.75 0.55 -6.62
N ALA A 30 8.80 -0.14 -7.25
CA ALA A 30 8.15 0.28 -8.49
C ALA A 30 7.53 1.68 -8.41
N ARG A 31 6.98 2.07 -7.25
CA ARG A 31 6.30 3.35 -7.03
C ARG A 31 7.16 4.57 -7.36
N PHE A 32 8.44 4.54 -6.99
CA PHE A 32 9.38 5.67 -7.17
C PHE A 32 10.42 5.41 -8.26
N SER A 33 10.25 4.33 -9.04
CA SER A 33 11.18 3.96 -10.10
C SER A 33 11.18 4.96 -11.26
N ARG A 34 12.36 5.11 -11.85
CA ARG A 34 12.53 5.73 -13.15
C ARG A 34 11.82 4.91 -14.24
N PRO A 35 11.51 5.50 -15.39
CA PRO A 35 10.80 4.79 -16.48
C PRO A 35 11.50 3.49 -16.90
N GLU A 36 12.82 3.48 -16.96
CA GLU A 36 13.63 2.32 -17.37
C GLU A 36 13.54 1.12 -16.42
N ASP A 37 13.38 1.36 -15.11
CA ASP A 37 13.30 0.30 -14.10
C ASP A 37 11.85 -0.11 -13.74
N HIS A 38 10.91 0.78 -14.03
CA HIS A 38 9.54 0.64 -13.55
C HIS A 38 8.88 -0.67 -13.99
N ALA A 39 9.01 -1.04 -15.25
CA ALA A 39 8.35 -2.24 -15.80
C ALA A 39 8.87 -3.51 -15.10
N ARG A 40 10.18 -3.63 -14.91
CA ARG A 40 10.85 -4.77 -14.25
C ARG A 40 10.41 -4.87 -12.78
N ARG A 41 10.50 -3.77 -12.03
CA ARG A 41 10.13 -3.75 -10.60
C ARG A 41 8.63 -3.96 -10.40
N ARG A 42 7.79 -3.43 -11.31
CA ARG A 42 6.36 -3.69 -11.28
C ARG A 42 6.05 -5.18 -11.52
N ALA A 43 6.78 -5.84 -12.41
CA ALA A 43 6.60 -7.27 -12.66
C ALA A 43 6.86 -8.10 -11.39
N LEU A 44 7.84 -7.73 -10.56
CA LEU A 44 8.08 -8.38 -9.27
C LEU A 44 6.87 -8.22 -8.32
N VAL A 45 6.30 -7.03 -8.22
CA VAL A 45 5.09 -6.81 -7.39
C VAL A 45 3.92 -7.64 -7.90
N VAL A 46 3.69 -7.69 -9.21
CA VAL A 46 2.60 -8.47 -9.82
C VAL A 46 2.82 -9.97 -9.58
N ALA A 47 4.06 -10.46 -9.66
CA ALA A 47 4.38 -11.86 -9.37
C ALA A 47 4.06 -12.26 -7.92
N GLU A 48 4.31 -11.38 -6.95
CA GLU A 48 3.94 -11.63 -5.55
C GLU A 48 2.41 -11.56 -5.32
N LEU A 49 1.69 -10.69 -6.05
CA LEU A 49 0.23 -10.56 -5.93
C LEU A 49 -0.54 -11.71 -6.60
N THR A 50 -0.05 -12.22 -7.73
CA THR A 50 -0.78 -13.20 -8.57
C THR A 50 -1.24 -14.47 -7.83
N PRO A 51 -0.44 -15.08 -6.93
CA PRO A 51 -0.87 -16.29 -6.21
C PRO A 51 -1.82 -16.01 -5.04
N MET A 52 -1.98 -14.75 -4.62
CA MET A 52 -2.81 -14.40 -3.47
C MET A 52 -4.29 -14.66 -3.75
N SER A 53 -4.95 -15.33 -2.82
CA SER A 53 -6.36 -15.72 -2.99
C SER A 53 -7.11 -15.68 -1.67
N ALA A 54 -8.46 -15.68 -1.74
CA ALA A 54 -9.34 -15.70 -0.58
C ALA A 54 -9.05 -14.57 0.43
N LEU A 55 -8.63 -13.40 -0.06
CA LEU A 55 -8.21 -12.29 0.81
C LEU A 55 -9.38 -11.71 1.61
N ARG A 56 -10.60 -11.73 1.06
CA ARG A 56 -11.81 -11.29 1.76
C ARG A 56 -12.09 -12.18 2.96
N GLU A 57 -12.07 -13.49 2.75
CA GLU A 57 -12.31 -14.49 3.80
C GLU A 57 -11.23 -14.42 4.89
N LYS A 58 -9.96 -14.31 4.52
CA LYS A 58 -8.84 -14.17 5.46
C LYS A 58 -8.94 -12.87 6.27
N ALA A 59 -9.28 -11.77 5.62
CA ALA A 59 -9.49 -10.48 6.30
C ALA A 59 -10.70 -10.53 7.24
N PHE A 60 -11.79 -11.18 6.83
CA PHE A 60 -12.96 -11.43 7.68
C PHE A 60 -12.58 -12.20 8.95
N GLU A 61 -11.92 -13.35 8.81
CA GLU A 61 -11.56 -14.18 9.95
C GLU A 61 -10.61 -13.45 10.91
N LEU A 62 -9.58 -12.81 10.40
CA LEU A 62 -8.63 -12.08 11.22
C LEU A 62 -9.26 -10.86 11.91
N THR A 63 -10.19 -10.18 11.25
CA THR A 63 -10.95 -9.07 11.85
C THR A 63 -11.86 -9.59 12.96
N ARG A 64 -12.54 -10.72 12.73
CA ARG A 64 -13.41 -11.35 13.73
C ARG A 64 -12.63 -11.77 14.97
N GLU A 65 -11.42 -12.31 14.81
CA GLU A 65 -10.52 -12.67 15.91
C GLU A 65 -10.03 -11.44 16.68
N SER A 66 -9.89 -10.32 16.01
CA SER A 66 -9.41 -9.05 16.58
C SER A 66 -10.54 -8.09 17.01
N ARG A 67 -11.81 -8.52 17.02
CA ARG A 67 -12.97 -7.63 17.21
C ARG A 67 -12.98 -6.85 18.53
N ASP A 68 -12.26 -7.34 19.54
CA ASP A 68 -12.16 -6.69 20.86
C ASP A 68 -11.04 -5.64 20.92
N GLU A 69 -10.26 -5.50 19.84
CA GLU A 69 -9.25 -4.47 19.71
C GLU A 69 -9.85 -3.14 19.22
N PRO A 70 -9.20 -2.00 19.51
CA PRO A 70 -9.61 -0.72 18.94
C PRO A 70 -9.67 -0.75 17.41
N VAL A 71 -10.71 -0.16 16.81
CA VAL A 71 -10.93 -0.16 15.37
C VAL A 71 -9.71 0.37 14.61
N GLU A 72 -9.09 1.44 15.10
CA GLU A 72 -7.89 2.03 14.48
C GLU A 72 -6.72 1.03 14.42
N ARG A 73 -6.62 0.13 15.40
CA ARG A 73 -5.62 -0.94 15.41
C ARG A 73 -5.95 -1.99 14.37
N ILE A 74 -7.21 -2.46 14.31
CA ILE A 74 -7.69 -3.42 13.30
C ILE A 74 -7.38 -2.90 11.91
N LEU A 75 -7.75 -1.64 11.61
CA LEU A 75 -7.54 -1.04 10.30
C LEU A 75 -6.07 -0.97 9.87
N ARG A 76 -5.15 -0.84 10.82
CA ARG A 76 -3.71 -0.77 10.53
C ARG A 76 -3.02 -2.13 10.46
N THR A 77 -3.51 -3.11 11.22
CA THR A 77 -2.85 -4.41 11.34
C THR A 77 -3.41 -5.45 10.39
N VAL A 78 -4.74 -5.58 10.27
CA VAL A 78 -5.36 -6.65 9.47
C VAL A 78 -4.92 -6.61 7.99
N PRO A 79 -4.92 -5.47 7.28
CA PRO A 79 -4.49 -5.46 5.88
C PRO A 79 -3.06 -5.95 5.69
N VAL A 80 -2.17 -5.56 6.61
CA VAL A 80 -0.76 -5.96 6.56
C VAL A 80 -0.60 -7.44 6.90
N ALA A 81 -1.26 -7.91 7.97
CA ALA A 81 -1.15 -9.29 8.43
C ALA A 81 -1.66 -10.29 7.39
N VAL A 82 -2.80 -10.00 6.74
CA VAL A 82 -3.34 -10.83 5.64
C VAL A 82 -2.33 -10.95 4.50
N LEU A 83 -1.79 -9.83 4.03
CA LEU A 83 -0.84 -9.83 2.91
C LEU A 83 0.53 -10.43 3.32
N ALA A 84 0.99 -10.21 4.55
CA ALA A 84 2.21 -10.82 5.06
C ALA A 84 2.10 -12.36 5.11
N ALA A 85 0.97 -12.89 5.58
CA ALA A 85 0.70 -14.32 5.58
C ALA A 85 0.73 -14.92 4.16
N GLU A 86 0.15 -14.22 3.17
CA GLU A 86 0.22 -14.65 1.75
C GLU A 86 1.66 -14.63 1.19
N LEU A 87 2.50 -13.76 1.70
CA LEU A 87 3.93 -13.72 1.37
C LEU A 87 4.76 -14.75 2.17
N GLY A 88 4.14 -15.54 3.06
CA GLY A 88 4.84 -16.47 3.94
C GLY A 88 5.69 -15.78 5.02
N LEU A 89 5.34 -14.55 5.39
CA LEU A 89 6.01 -13.78 6.43
C LEU A 89 5.28 -13.92 7.77
N PRO A 90 5.99 -13.80 8.89
CA PRO A 90 5.35 -13.67 10.21
C PRO A 90 4.56 -12.36 10.31
N ASP A 91 3.91 -12.10 11.45
CA ASP A 91 3.31 -10.79 11.70
C ASP A 91 4.38 -9.70 11.77
N VAL A 92 4.37 -8.87 10.75
CA VAL A 92 5.28 -7.72 10.57
C VAL A 92 4.55 -6.38 10.68
N SER A 93 3.31 -6.37 11.15
CA SER A 93 2.43 -5.19 11.12
C SER A 93 3.04 -3.99 11.85
N ARG A 94 3.71 -4.21 12.98
CA ARG A 94 4.39 -3.15 13.73
C ARG A 94 5.55 -2.53 12.97
N ASP A 95 6.38 -3.35 12.34
CA ASP A 95 7.54 -2.89 11.58
C ASP A 95 7.09 -2.18 10.30
N ILE A 96 6.09 -2.70 9.62
CA ILE A 96 5.48 -2.07 8.45
C ILE A 96 4.88 -0.71 8.80
N ALA A 97 4.14 -0.58 9.92
CA ALA A 97 3.60 0.70 10.35
C ALA A 97 4.72 1.74 10.62
N THR A 98 5.82 1.30 11.25
CA THR A 98 6.98 2.15 11.52
C THR A 98 7.65 2.63 10.22
N VAL A 99 7.86 1.74 9.26
CA VAL A 99 8.44 2.07 7.96
C VAL A 99 7.48 2.92 7.13
N SER A 100 6.17 2.65 7.17
CA SER A 100 5.15 3.42 6.44
C SER A 100 5.15 4.90 6.83
N ALA A 101 5.30 5.21 8.12
CA ALA A 101 5.41 6.58 8.61
C ALA A 101 6.62 7.35 8.03
N ALA A 102 7.71 6.64 7.73
CA ALA A 102 8.93 7.19 7.13
C ALA A 102 9.02 7.00 5.61
N TYR A 103 8.01 6.40 4.95
CA TYR A 103 8.16 5.90 3.57
C TYR A 103 8.14 7.00 2.49
N HIS A 104 7.45 8.11 2.73
CA HIS A 104 7.37 9.16 1.72
C HIS A 104 8.70 9.90 1.54
N PRO A 105 9.08 10.30 0.29
CA PRO A 105 10.39 10.96 0.04
C PRO A 105 10.64 12.25 0.81
N HIS A 106 9.58 12.92 1.27
CA HIS A 106 9.64 14.15 2.06
C HIS A 106 9.64 13.91 3.58
N THR A 107 9.56 12.65 4.03
CA THR A 107 9.65 12.30 5.45
C THR A 107 11.08 11.91 5.83
N GLU A 108 11.49 12.31 7.03
CA GLU A 108 12.78 11.91 7.57
C GLU A 108 12.78 10.43 7.98
N THR A 109 13.95 9.81 7.89
CA THR A 109 14.17 8.43 8.35
C THR A 109 14.84 8.45 9.71
N GLY A 110 14.15 7.96 10.72
CA GLY A 110 14.68 7.83 12.08
C GLY A 110 15.26 6.44 12.35
N PRO A 111 16.02 6.29 13.46
CA PRO A 111 16.68 5.03 13.81
C PRO A 111 15.69 3.85 13.99
N ASP A 112 14.47 4.09 14.40
CA ASP A 112 13.47 3.04 14.57
C ASP A 112 12.96 2.51 13.24
N ALA A 113 12.78 3.37 12.23
CA ALA A 113 12.45 2.96 10.88
C ALA A 113 13.58 2.14 10.23
N GLU A 114 14.82 2.54 10.45
CA GLU A 114 15.99 1.79 9.98
C GLU A 114 16.13 0.42 10.67
N LYS A 115 15.85 0.31 11.97
CA LYS A 115 15.79 -0.98 12.68
C LYS A 115 14.65 -1.87 12.16
N ALA A 116 13.47 -1.30 11.95
CA ALA A 116 12.32 -2.00 11.39
C ALA A 116 12.65 -2.54 9.98
N MET A 117 13.29 -1.73 9.12
CA MET A 117 13.73 -2.17 7.79
C MET A 117 14.65 -3.38 7.84
N ARG A 118 15.64 -3.40 8.73
CA ARG A 118 16.56 -4.55 8.88
C ARG A 118 15.79 -5.82 9.24
N ARG A 119 14.86 -5.78 10.20
CA ARG A 119 14.03 -6.94 10.58
C ARG A 119 13.14 -7.41 9.42
N LEU A 120 12.58 -6.48 8.64
CA LEU A 120 11.77 -6.82 7.47
C LEU A 120 12.61 -7.52 6.39
N ILE A 121 13.84 -7.06 6.14
CA ILE A 121 14.75 -7.70 5.20
C ILE A 121 15.15 -9.09 5.69
N GLU A 122 15.50 -9.23 6.97
CA GLU A 122 15.78 -10.53 7.58
C GLU A 122 14.59 -11.50 7.43
N GLY A 123 13.36 -11.03 7.70
CA GLY A 123 12.14 -11.80 7.52
C GLY A 123 11.89 -12.21 6.05
N CYS A 124 12.36 -11.42 5.09
CA CYS A 124 12.27 -11.73 3.66
C CYS A 124 13.40 -12.63 3.13
N GLY A 125 14.33 -13.09 3.98
CA GLY A 125 15.44 -13.96 3.58
C GLY A 125 16.82 -13.34 3.73
N GLY A 126 16.94 -12.08 4.17
CA GLY A 126 18.20 -11.41 4.48
C GLY A 126 18.82 -10.62 3.33
N ASP A 127 18.42 -10.84 2.09
CA ASP A 127 18.98 -10.16 0.94
C ASP A 127 18.26 -8.83 0.66
N ALA A 128 19.05 -7.75 0.56
CA ALA A 128 18.54 -6.44 0.15
C ALA A 128 18.49 -6.34 -1.39
N ASP A 129 17.60 -7.09 -2.02
CA ASP A 129 17.39 -7.13 -3.46
C ASP A 129 16.05 -6.49 -3.89
N GLU A 130 15.80 -6.37 -5.18
CA GLU A 130 14.57 -5.79 -5.71
C GLU A 130 13.31 -6.61 -5.41
N ARG A 131 13.43 -7.92 -5.23
CA ARG A 131 12.31 -8.78 -4.83
C ARG A 131 11.91 -8.49 -3.39
N THR A 132 12.88 -8.40 -2.50
CA THR A 132 12.68 -7.99 -1.09
C THR A 132 12.06 -6.59 -1.02
N ALA A 133 12.56 -5.63 -1.83
CA ALA A 133 11.96 -4.31 -1.93
C ALA A 133 10.52 -4.35 -2.44
N ALA A 134 10.18 -5.21 -3.41
CA ALA A 134 8.82 -5.39 -3.90
C ALA A 134 7.88 -5.90 -2.81
N ARG A 135 8.28 -6.91 -2.02
CA ARG A 135 7.51 -7.50 -0.92
C ARG A 135 7.26 -6.50 0.21
N ILE A 136 8.32 -5.85 0.71
CA ILE A 136 8.20 -4.82 1.75
C ILE A 136 7.40 -3.63 1.24
N GLY A 137 7.69 -3.16 0.02
CA GLY A 137 6.98 -2.04 -0.61
C GLY A 137 5.50 -2.29 -0.81
N LEU A 138 5.08 -3.53 -1.11
CA LEU A 138 3.69 -3.95 -1.20
C LEU A 138 2.99 -3.76 0.15
N LEU A 139 3.55 -4.30 1.23
CA LEU A 139 2.99 -4.20 2.57
C LEU A 139 2.91 -2.74 3.07
N VAL A 140 3.98 -1.96 2.89
CA VAL A 140 4.03 -0.54 3.28
C VAL A 140 2.96 0.27 2.55
N GLN A 141 2.75 0.04 1.25
CA GLN A 141 1.73 0.77 0.47
C GLN A 141 0.30 0.35 0.81
N ALA A 142 0.09 -0.90 1.21
CA ALA A 142 -1.22 -1.39 1.64
C ALA A 142 -1.63 -0.87 3.03
N CYS A 143 -0.66 -0.63 3.93
CA CYS A 143 -0.90 -0.26 5.33
C CYS A 143 -1.83 0.94 5.47
N ASP A 144 -1.41 2.11 4.98
CA ASP A 144 -2.17 3.35 5.18
C ASP A 144 -3.33 3.51 4.20
N ALA A 145 -3.18 3.07 2.95
CA ALA A 145 -4.19 3.28 1.93
C ALA A 145 -5.46 2.46 2.21
N THR A 146 -5.31 1.18 2.60
CA THR A 146 -6.44 0.32 2.93
C THR A 146 -7.08 0.74 4.26
N ALA A 147 -6.28 1.08 5.28
CA ALA A 147 -6.79 1.60 6.55
C ALA A 147 -7.67 2.85 6.36
N LYS A 148 -7.20 3.82 5.56
CA LYS A 148 -7.96 5.03 5.24
C LYS A 148 -9.23 4.73 4.44
N LEU A 149 -9.19 3.77 3.50
CA LEU A 149 -10.35 3.39 2.72
C LEU A 149 -11.45 2.82 3.62
N VAL A 150 -11.09 1.86 4.50
CA VAL A 150 -12.04 1.26 5.43
C VAL A 150 -12.53 2.28 6.46
N GLY A 151 -11.66 3.12 7.00
CA GLY A 151 -12.04 4.19 7.95
C GLY A 151 -13.11 5.12 7.36
N LYS A 152 -12.86 5.64 6.14
CA LYS A 152 -13.86 6.47 5.43
C LYS A 152 -15.16 5.71 5.14
N ALA A 153 -15.08 4.43 4.84
CA ALA A 153 -16.25 3.61 4.62
C ALA A 153 -17.09 3.49 5.91
N LEU A 154 -16.47 3.25 7.06
CA LEU A 154 -17.16 3.19 8.35
C LEU A 154 -17.83 4.53 8.69
N GLU A 155 -17.15 5.66 8.47
CA GLU A 155 -17.70 7.01 8.70
C GLU A 155 -18.89 7.32 7.76
N ALA A 156 -18.86 6.80 6.53
CA ALA A 156 -19.88 7.08 5.51
C ALA A 156 -20.99 6.03 5.44
N HIS A 157 -20.94 4.97 6.24
CA HIS A 157 -21.90 3.86 6.17
C HIS A 157 -23.37 4.31 6.34
N ARG A 158 -24.25 3.71 5.55
CA ARG A 158 -25.71 3.92 5.62
C ARG A 158 -26.39 2.60 5.93
N PRO A 159 -27.48 2.59 6.74
CA PRO A 159 -28.21 1.37 7.04
C PRO A 159 -28.65 0.60 5.78
N GLY A 160 -28.36 -0.70 5.73
CA GLY A 160 -28.73 -1.58 4.62
C GLY A 160 -27.77 -1.54 3.42
N GLU A 161 -26.67 -0.78 3.47
CA GLU A 161 -25.64 -0.76 2.44
C GLU A 161 -24.63 -1.90 2.70
N ASP A 162 -24.35 -2.70 1.67
CA ASP A 162 -23.32 -3.74 1.76
C ASP A 162 -21.91 -3.16 1.61
N ALA A 163 -20.90 -3.93 2.01
CA ALA A 163 -19.51 -3.50 1.97
C ALA A 163 -19.03 -3.12 0.56
N ALA A 164 -19.54 -3.79 -0.49
CA ALA A 164 -19.12 -3.52 -1.87
C ALA A 164 -19.68 -2.19 -2.36
N GLY A 165 -20.98 -1.95 -2.22
CA GLY A 165 -21.63 -0.70 -2.59
C GLY A 165 -21.08 0.49 -1.83
N LEU A 166 -20.83 0.32 -0.52
CA LEU A 166 -20.22 1.33 0.33
C LEU A 166 -18.82 1.72 -0.16
N LEU A 167 -17.94 0.76 -0.42
CA LEU A 167 -16.59 1.03 -0.92
C LEU A 167 -16.62 1.72 -2.29
N ASP A 168 -17.49 1.27 -3.21
CA ASP A 168 -17.62 1.88 -4.53
C ASP A 168 -18.13 3.33 -4.43
N ARG A 169 -19.03 3.62 -3.50
CA ARG A 169 -19.49 4.98 -3.24
C ARG A 169 -18.40 5.86 -2.64
N VAL A 170 -17.69 5.38 -1.62
CA VAL A 170 -16.57 6.12 -1.00
C VAL A 170 -15.48 6.43 -2.02
N LEU A 171 -15.13 5.48 -2.88
CA LEU A 171 -14.13 5.71 -3.93
C LEU A 171 -14.56 6.76 -4.96
N ARG A 172 -15.86 6.92 -5.22
CA ARG A 172 -16.37 7.96 -6.13
C ARG A 172 -16.50 9.32 -5.46
N GLU A 173 -16.98 9.36 -4.20
CA GLU A 173 -17.37 10.61 -3.53
C GLU A 173 -16.22 11.21 -2.72
N ASP A 174 -15.46 10.36 -2.02
CA ASP A 174 -14.38 10.77 -1.11
C ASP A 174 -13.22 9.75 -1.05
N PRO A 175 -12.48 9.54 -2.15
CA PRO A 175 -11.40 8.57 -2.18
C PRO A 175 -10.31 8.87 -1.13
N PRO A 176 -9.70 7.83 -0.52
CA PRO A 176 -8.70 7.99 0.54
C PRO A 176 -7.40 8.67 0.08
N VAL A 177 -7.12 8.58 -1.22
CA VAL A 177 -5.95 9.23 -1.86
C VAL A 177 -6.47 10.11 -2.98
N ARG A 178 -6.45 11.42 -2.76
CA ARG A 178 -7.00 12.41 -3.73
C ARG A 178 -5.98 12.93 -4.70
N VAL A 179 -4.70 12.86 -4.38
CA VAL A 179 -3.63 13.40 -5.22
C VAL A 179 -2.45 12.43 -5.30
N THR A 180 -1.73 12.52 -6.40
CA THR A 180 -0.40 11.90 -6.56
C THR A 180 0.57 12.95 -7.08
N ARG A 181 1.87 12.73 -6.83
CA ARG A 181 2.90 13.65 -7.28
C ARG A 181 3.55 13.17 -8.57
N ARG A 182 3.77 14.08 -9.49
CA ARG A 182 4.43 13.87 -10.77
C ARG A 182 5.53 14.89 -10.98
N TRP A 183 6.54 14.52 -11.75
CA TRP A 183 7.61 15.41 -12.17
C TRP A 183 7.28 15.95 -13.55
N ILE A 184 6.96 17.25 -13.64
CA ILE A 184 6.51 17.90 -14.87
C ILE A 184 7.29 19.19 -15.03
N ASN A 185 7.96 19.38 -16.15
CA ASN A 185 8.73 20.58 -16.48
C ASN A 185 9.72 21.02 -15.39
N GLY A 186 10.43 20.05 -14.78
CA GLY A 186 11.42 20.33 -13.74
C GLY A 186 10.86 20.61 -12.35
N ALA A 187 9.56 20.40 -12.13
CA ALA A 187 8.90 20.65 -10.85
C ALA A 187 8.03 19.47 -10.39
N VAL A 188 7.83 19.37 -9.06
CA VAL A 188 6.86 18.45 -8.47
C VAL A 188 5.46 19.07 -8.58
N VAL A 189 4.55 18.38 -9.26
CA VAL A 189 3.17 18.80 -9.46
C VAL A 189 2.24 17.76 -8.83
N GLU A 190 1.24 18.23 -8.08
CA GLU A 190 0.16 17.38 -7.60
C GLU A 190 -0.86 17.17 -8.72
N VAL A 191 -1.19 15.91 -8.98
CA VAL A 191 -2.15 15.48 -10.00
C VAL A 191 -3.32 14.82 -9.33
N ASP A 192 -4.53 15.24 -9.66
CA ASP A 192 -5.78 14.75 -9.10
C ASP A 192 -6.02 13.27 -9.41
N LEU A 193 -6.52 12.53 -8.42
CA LEU A 193 -6.87 11.11 -8.47
C LEU A 193 -8.37 10.86 -8.23
N THR A 194 -9.18 11.91 -7.98
CA THR A 194 -10.59 11.74 -7.56
C THR A 194 -11.40 10.88 -8.52
N GLU A 195 -11.26 11.09 -9.81
CA GLU A 195 -11.93 10.26 -10.83
C GLU A 195 -11.24 8.90 -11.08
N ARG A 196 -10.00 8.74 -10.61
CA ARG A 196 -9.18 7.53 -10.81
C ARG A 196 -8.40 7.19 -9.55
N PRO A 197 -9.07 6.78 -8.47
CA PRO A 197 -8.47 6.63 -7.14
C PRO A 197 -7.33 5.60 -7.08
N PHE A 198 -7.25 4.69 -8.05
CA PHE A 198 -6.14 3.74 -8.20
C PHE A 198 -5.13 4.17 -9.28
N GLY A 199 -5.21 5.38 -9.80
CA GLY A 199 -4.34 5.89 -10.86
C GLY A 199 -4.65 5.33 -12.23
N ALA A 200 -3.77 5.59 -13.21
CA ALA A 200 -3.94 5.21 -14.60
C ALA A 200 -2.61 4.79 -15.26
N GLY A 201 -2.71 4.16 -16.44
CA GLY A 201 -1.58 3.75 -17.26
C GLY A 201 -0.63 2.78 -16.57
N PRO A 202 0.67 2.81 -16.90
CA PRO A 202 1.66 1.90 -16.34
C PRO A 202 1.78 1.98 -14.81
N LYS A 203 1.43 3.11 -14.21
CA LYS A 203 1.51 3.33 -12.75
C LYS A 203 0.19 3.13 -12.01
N ARG A 204 -0.84 2.57 -12.66
CA ARG A 204 -2.07 2.14 -11.99
C ARG A 204 -1.74 1.12 -10.88
N CYS A 205 -2.45 1.20 -9.76
CA CYS A 205 -2.25 0.29 -8.63
C CYS A 205 -2.40 -1.19 -9.08
N PRO A 206 -1.38 -2.03 -8.89
CA PRO A 206 -1.46 -3.45 -9.26
C PRO A 206 -2.32 -4.26 -8.29
N GLY A 207 -2.44 -3.81 -7.04
CA GLY A 207 -3.17 -4.48 -5.96
C GLY A 207 -4.60 -3.96 -5.75
N GLN A 208 -5.22 -3.31 -6.73
CA GLN A 208 -6.57 -2.75 -6.58
C GLN A 208 -7.58 -3.80 -6.14
N ALA A 209 -7.67 -4.94 -6.83
CA ALA A 209 -8.60 -6.01 -6.48
C ALA A 209 -8.33 -6.56 -5.08
N HIS A 210 -7.06 -6.82 -4.76
CA HIS A 210 -6.62 -7.30 -3.45
C HIS A 210 -7.00 -6.34 -2.31
N ALA A 211 -6.78 -5.04 -2.49
CA ALA A 211 -7.15 -4.02 -1.50
C ALA A 211 -8.68 -3.95 -1.29
N MET A 212 -9.47 -4.10 -2.36
CA MET A 212 -10.92 -4.15 -2.27
C MET A 212 -11.41 -5.39 -1.53
N ASP A 213 -10.82 -6.56 -1.79
CA ASP A 213 -11.20 -7.80 -1.11
C ASP A 213 -10.86 -7.76 0.38
N VAL A 214 -9.66 -7.30 0.74
CA VAL A 214 -9.29 -7.09 2.14
C VAL A 214 -10.25 -6.09 2.83
N ALA A 215 -10.53 -4.96 2.19
CA ALA A 215 -11.42 -3.95 2.74
C ALA A 215 -12.86 -4.48 2.94
N LYS A 216 -13.39 -5.27 1.99
CA LYS A 216 -14.70 -5.93 2.13
C LYS A 216 -14.73 -6.88 3.33
N GLY A 217 -13.69 -7.74 3.47
CA GLY A 217 -13.63 -8.69 4.58
C GLY A 217 -13.61 -8.00 5.95
N ILE A 218 -12.90 -6.88 6.09
CA ILE A 218 -12.91 -6.08 7.32
C ILE A 218 -14.30 -5.48 7.57
N LEU A 219 -14.92 -4.88 6.55
CA LEU A 219 -16.23 -4.25 6.68
C LEU A 219 -17.36 -5.26 6.95
N ASP A 220 -17.28 -6.47 6.40
CA ASP A 220 -18.24 -7.55 6.66
C ASP A 220 -18.33 -7.92 8.16
N VAL A 221 -17.28 -7.64 8.95
CA VAL A 221 -17.28 -7.85 10.41
C VAL A 221 -17.67 -6.58 11.15
N LEU A 222 -17.13 -5.43 10.75
CA LEU A 222 -17.30 -4.19 11.52
C LEU A 222 -18.67 -3.51 11.30
N LEU A 223 -19.43 -3.91 10.27
CA LEU A 223 -20.78 -3.41 10.00
C LEU A 223 -21.89 -4.34 10.52
N CYS A 224 -21.56 -5.53 11.07
CA CYS A 224 -22.47 -6.44 11.74
C CYS A 224 -22.57 -6.13 13.23
#